data_ec4959e06e505a204d40aab9cbd303fd
#
_entry.id   ec4959e06e505a204d40aab9cbd303fd
#
_cell.length_a   1.000
_cell.length_b   1.000
_cell.length_c   1.000
_cell.angle_alpha   90.00
_cell.angle_beta   90.00
_cell.angle_gamma   90.00
#
_symmetry.space_group_name_H-M   'P 1'
#
loop_
_entity.id
_entity.type
_entity.pdbx_description
1 polymer ?
#
loop_
_entity_poly.entity_id
_entity_poly.type
_entity_poly.pdbx_seq_one_letter_code
_entity_poly.pdbx_strand_id
1 'polypeptide(L)'
;MAEKLVSASRVVVARFRRQRPLRAGSLIVTVLGDSIAPRGGAITLGSLIRLAQPFGVTERLVRTSVGRLAQDGWLESQRSGRQSEYRLTEDGRARFAEATQRIYADSPRDWDGSWTILWLPEKARAHRERIRDELQWLGFGQISAGMFAHPTRTIDETRARLAKADGSEVLVLLRGTDADKRGNHELVKAGWDLSDLARRYSQFVASFTPVLEGAVEQRGALAANGAEGFHETDATSRAGSAGPGSKPRRAGGSSGDVKRSIESGESLSWETAFVVRTLLIHEYRKIHLRDPLLPRALLPDDWVGTQAYELCRDLYRLLFRSAEQHVAQFAETLAGPLAPVARDTLRRFGGIHT
;
A
#
# COMPACT_ATOMS: atom_id res chain seq x y z
N MET A 1 -27.65 -2.87 4.22
CA MET A 1 -26.35 -2.30 4.67
C MET A 1 -25.16 -3.08 4.09
N ALA A 2 -25.04 -4.40 4.27
CA ALA A 2 -24.01 -5.19 3.63
C ALA A 2 -23.96 -5.07 2.10
N GLU A 3 -25.09 -4.84 1.46
CA GLU A 3 -25.22 -4.69 0.01
C GLU A 3 -24.51 -3.43 -0.53
N LYS A 4 -24.49 -2.31 0.23
CA LYS A 4 -23.80 -1.07 -0.15
C LYS A 4 -22.29 -1.29 -0.23
N LEU A 5 -21.68 -1.95 0.78
CA LEU A 5 -20.26 -2.26 0.80
C LEU A 5 -19.88 -3.21 -0.36
N VAL A 6 -20.66 -4.27 -0.55
CA VAL A 6 -20.42 -5.23 -1.63
C VAL A 6 -20.55 -4.56 -3.00
N SER A 7 -21.56 -3.72 -3.21
CA SER A 7 -21.76 -2.96 -4.45
C SER A 7 -20.58 -2.01 -4.72
N ALA A 8 -20.19 -1.19 -3.74
CA ALA A 8 -19.06 -0.26 -3.85
C ALA A 8 -17.74 -1.01 -4.15
N SER A 9 -17.51 -2.13 -3.47
CA SER A 9 -16.33 -2.97 -3.69
C SER A 9 -16.29 -3.53 -5.13
N ARG A 10 -17.44 -3.98 -5.66
CA ARG A 10 -17.55 -4.45 -7.05
C ARG A 10 -17.22 -3.35 -8.06
N VAL A 11 -17.61 -2.11 -7.80
CA VAL A 11 -17.29 -0.96 -8.67
C VAL A 11 -15.77 -0.74 -8.75
N VAL A 12 -15.07 -0.73 -7.62
CA VAL A 12 -13.61 -0.56 -7.55
C VAL A 12 -12.91 -1.70 -8.32
N VAL A 13 -13.31 -2.94 -8.09
CA VAL A 13 -12.75 -4.12 -8.77
C VAL A 13 -13.01 -4.07 -10.29
N ALA A 14 -14.25 -3.74 -10.70
CA ALA A 14 -14.60 -3.62 -12.11
C ALA A 14 -13.81 -2.51 -12.81
N ARG A 15 -13.59 -1.37 -12.13
CA ARG A 15 -12.74 -0.28 -12.65
C ARG A 15 -11.31 -0.76 -12.90
N PHE A 16 -10.70 -1.47 -11.94
CA PHE A 16 -9.37 -2.04 -12.12
C PHE A 16 -9.32 -3.03 -13.30
N ARG A 17 -10.26 -3.96 -13.38
CA ARG A 17 -10.33 -4.98 -14.45
C ARG A 17 -10.55 -4.39 -15.84
N ARG A 18 -11.14 -3.18 -15.95
CA ARG A 18 -11.36 -2.47 -17.23
C ARG A 18 -10.12 -1.75 -17.75
N GLN A 19 -9.06 -1.61 -16.94
CA GLN A 19 -7.82 -0.96 -17.40
C GLN A 19 -7.22 -1.72 -18.59
N ARG A 20 -6.83 -1.00 -19.63
CA ARG A 20 -6.17 -1.56 -20.82
C ARG A 20 -4.89 -0.77 -21.13
N PRO A 21 -3.71 -1.38 -21.13
CA PRO A 21 -3.43 -2.75 -20.68
C PRO A 21 -3.59 -2.91 -19.16
N LEU A 22 -3.97 -4.11 -18.71
CA LEU A 22 -4.04 -4.42 -17.29
C LEU A 22 -2.63 -4.34 -16.66
N ARG A 23 -2.45 -3.49 -15.67
CA ARG A 23 -1.14 -3.25 -15.03
C ARG A 23 -0.79 -4.34 -14.00
N ALA A 24 -0.78 -5.59 -14.45
CA ALA A 24 -0.56 -6.77 -13.60
C ALA A 24 0.77 -6.70 -12.81
N GLY A 25 1.88 -6.29 -13.45
CA GLY A 25 3.17 -6.17 -12.76
C GLY A 25 3.12 -5.21 -11.58
N SER A 26 2.48 -4.04 -11.75
CA SER A 26 2.32 -3.08 -10.66
C SER A 26 1.43 -3.61 -9.52
N LEU A 27 0.39 -4.40 -9.83
CA LEU A 27 -0.43 -5.06 -8.82
C LEU A 27 0.36 -6.12 -8.04
N ILE A 28 1.13 -6.96 -8.75
CA ILE A 28 2.00 -7.98 -8.13
C ILE A 28 2.99 -7.33 -7.17
N VAL A 29 3.61 -6.19 -7.54
CA VAL A 29 4.47 -5.41 -6.63
C VAL A 29 3.68 -4.97 -5.38
N THR A 30 2.40 -4.58 -5.52
CA THR A 30 1.58 -4.23 -4.35
C THR A 30 1.33 -5.44 -3.46
N VAL A 31 0.95 -6.59 -4.02
CA VAL A 31 0.74 -7.84 -3.25
C VAL A 31 2.02 -8.26 -2.52
N LEU A 32 3.15 -8.23 -3.21
CA LEU A 32 4.45 -8.55 -2.61
C LEU A 32 4.81 -7.60 -1.47
N GLY A 33 4.65 -6.29 -1.65
CA GLY A 33 5.02 -5.28 -0.64
C GLY A 33 4.07 -5.19 0.53
N ASP A 34 2.76 -5.26 0.28
CA ASP A 34 1.75 -5.13 1.34
C ASP A 34 1.55 -6.41 2.15
N SER A 35 1.53 -7.57 1.46
CA SER A 35 1.12 -8.83 2.07
C SER A 35 2.26 -9.84 2.29
N ILE A 36 3.29 -9.88 1.43
CA ILE A 36 4.33 -10.93 1.47
C ILE A 36 5.62 -10.45 2.14
N ALA A 37 6.09 -9.24 1.84
CA ALA A 37 7.29 -8.67 2.46
C ALA A 37 7.22 -8.68 4.01
N PRO A 38 6.07 -8.34 4.64
CA PRO A 38 5.91 -8.41 6.10
C PRO A 38 6.00 -9.81 6.70
N ARG A 39 6.06 -10.85 5.86
CA ARG A 39 6.09 -12.27 6.25
C ARG A 39 7.36 -13.00 5.81
N GLY A 40 8.46 -12.26 5.67
CA GLY A 40 9.75 -12.82 5.26
C GLY A 40 10.00 -12.77 3.75
N GLY A 41 9.04 -12.32 2.95
CA GLY A 41 9.25 -12.01 1.53
C GLY A 41 9.37 -13.21 0.60
N ALA A 42 8.89 -14.39 0.99
CA ALA A 42 8.89 -15.60 0.16
C ALA A 42 7.46 -16.08 -0.11
N ILE A 43 7.19 -16.57 -1.33
CA ILE A 43 5.88 -17.12 -1.72
C ILE A 43 6.03 -18.09 -2.89
N THR A 44 5.25 -19.17 -2.90
CA THR A 44 5.17 -20.05 -4.07
C THR A 44 4.46 -19.35 -5.22
N LEU A 45 4.87 -19.69 -6.46
CA LEU A 45 4.20 -19.16 -7.65
C LEU A 45 2.72 -19.49 -7.69
N GLY A 46 2.36 -20.72 -7.28
CA GLY A 46 0.97 -21.16 -7.21
C GLY A 46 0.12 -20.30 -6.27
N SER A 47 0.66 -19.97 -5.10
CA SER A 47 0.00 -19.06 -4.15
C SER A 47 -0.15 -17.64 -4.71
N LEU A 48 0.88 -17.12 -5.36
CA LEU A 48 0.80 -15.79 -5.96
C LEU A 48 -0.22 -15.73 -7.11
N ILE A 49 -0.37 -16.80 -7.89
CA ILE A 49 -1.42 -16.92 -8.91
C ILE A 49 -2.81 -16.92 -8.25
N ARG A 50 -3.01 -17.70 -7.18
CA ARG A 50 -4.28 -17.72 -6.42
C ARG A 50 -4.65 -16.34 -5.88
N LEU A 51 -3.69 -15.64 -5.25
CA LEU A 51 -3.90 -14.28 -4.74
C LEU A 51 -4.17 -13.24 -5.84
N ALA A 52 -3.64 -13.44 -7.05
CA ALA A 52 -3.83 -12.52 -8.16
C ALA A 52 -5.13 -12.76 -8.97
N GLN A 53 -5.69 -13.97 -8.89
CA GLN A 53 -6.88 -14.37 -9.65
C GLN A 53 -8.11 -13.48 -9.42
N PRO A 54 -8.46 -13.07 -8.16
CA PRO A 54 -9.62 -12.23 -7.92
C PRO A 54 -9.57 -10.86 -8.62
N PHE A 55 -8.38 -10.41 -9.03
CA PHE A 55 -8.20 -9.15 -9.79
C PHE A 55 -8.36 -9.33 -11.31
N GLY A 56 -8.59 -10.54 -11.81
CA GLY A 56 -8.61 -10.84 -13.23
C GLY A 56 -7.21 -10.94 -13.87
N VAL A 57 -6.16 -11.10 -13.05
CA VAL A 57 -4.79 -11.31 -13.52
C VAL A 57 -4.59 -12.78 -13.86
N THR A 58 -4.27 -13.08 -15.12
CA THR A 58 -4.06 -14.45 -15.57
C THR A 58 -2.72 -15.00 -15.09
N GLU A 59 -2.61 -16.32 -15.01
CA GLU A 59 -1.36 -17.01 -14.67
C GLU A 59 -0.17 -16.54 -15.56
N ARG A 60 -0.41 -16.39 -16.88
CA ARG A 60 0.60 -15.88 -17.80
C ARG A 60 1.13 -14.50 -17.40
N LEU A 61 0.24 -13.60 -16.99
CA LEU A 61 0.62 -12.26 -16.54
C LEU A 61 1.39 -12.28 -15.23
N VAL A 62 1.01 -13.17 -14.29
CA VAL A 62 1.77 -13.37 -13.05
C VAL A 62 3.18 -13.86 -13.36
N ARG A 63 3.32 -14.94 -14.17
CA ARG A 63 4.63 -15.49 -14.57
C ARG A 63 5.51 -14.44 -15.24
N THR A 64 4.95 -13.65 -16.17
CA THR A 64 5.68 -12.58 -16.85
C THR A 64 6.13 -11.51 -15.86
N SER A 65 5.27 -11.15 -14.90
CA SER A 65 5.57 -10.11 -13.90
C SER A 65 6.69 -10.54 -12.96
N VAL A 66 6.63 -11.76 -12.40
CA VAL A 66 7.69 -12.24 -11.50
C VAL A 66 9.00 -12.48 -12.25
N GLY A 67 8.93 -12.91 -13.52
CA GLY A 67 10.12 -13.06 -14.37
C GLY A 67 10.85 -11.73 -14.58
N ARG A 68 10.10 -10.63 -14.83
CA ARG A 68 10.68 -9.28 -14.94
C ARG A 68 11.27 -8.82 -13.60
N LEU A 69 10.57 -9.01 -12.50
CA LEU A 69 11.07 -8.65 -11.17
C LEU A 69 12.33 -9.44 -10.80
N ALA A 70 12.45 -10.69 -11.27
CA ALA A 70 13.68 -11.47 -11.09
C ALA A 70 14.82 -10.94 -11.98
N GLN A 71 14.56 -10.57 -13.23
CA GLN A 71 15.54 -9.93 -14.12
C GLN A 71 16.00 -8.58 -13.57
N ASP A 72 15.10 -7.82 -12.96
CA ASP A 72 15.39 -6.53 -12.33
C ASP A 72 16.07 -6.67 -10.95
N GLY A 73 16.37 -7.90 -10.51
CA GLY A 73 17.08 -8.19 -9.26
C GLY A 73 16.24 -7.99 -7.98
N TRP A 74 14.91 -7.87 -8.09
CA TRP A 74 14.03 -7.72 -6.92
C TRP A 74 13.65 -9.06 -6.28
N LEU A 75 13.62 -10.11 -7.11
CA LEU A 75 13.28 -11.48 -6.71
C LEU A 75 14.37 -12.44 -7.13
N GLU A 76 14.56 -13.48 -6.34
CA GLU A 76 15.25 -14.69 -6.71
C GLU A 76 14.25 -15.86 -6.74
N SER A 77 14.52 -16.86 -7.57
CA SER A 77 13.66 -18.05 -7.68
C SER A 77 14.36 -19.29 -7.20
N GLN A 78 13.66 -20.08 -6.39
CA GLN A 78 14.10 -21.41 -5.97
C GLN A 78 13.10 -22.44 -6.50
N ARG A 79 13.61 -23.57 -7.01
CA ARG A 79 12.79 -24.67 -7.52
C ARG A 79 12.89 -25.88 -6.60
N SER A 80 11.75 -26.49 -6.29
CA SER A 80 11.67 -27.76 -5.60
C SER A 80 10.64 -28.65 -6.32
N GLY A 81 11.12 -29.64 -7.06
CA GLY A 81 10.29 -30.49 -7.91
C GLY A 81 9.51 -29.67 -8.94
N ARG A 82 8.16 -29.74 -8.87
CA ARG A 82 7.25 -29.03 -9.76
C ARG A 82 6.87 -27.63 -9.27
N GLN A 83 7.29 -27.24 -8.08
CA GLN A 83 6.96 -25.95 -7.47
C GLN A 83 8.12 -24.97 -7.63
N SER A 84 7.79 -23.69 -7.82
CA SER A 84 8.73 -22.57 -7.80
C SER A 84 8.33 -21.62 -6.68
N GLU A 85 9.30 -21.23 -5.88
CA GLU A 85 9.18 -20.16 -4.89
C GLU A 85 9.93 -18.93 -5.38
N TYR A 86 9.36 -17.76 -5.14
CA TYR A 86 10.00 -16.48 -5.35
C TYR A 86 10.23 -15.82 -3.99
N ARG A 87 11.45 -15.31 -3.81
CA ARG A 87 11.89 -14.68 -2.58
C ARG A 87 12.47 -13.30 -2.90
N LEU A 88 12.19 -12.32 -2.04
CA LEU A 88 12.81 -11.00 -2.14
C LEU A 88 14.33 -11.12 -1.94
N THR A 89 15.10 -10.56 -2.86
CA THR A 89 16.54 -10.35 -2.70
C THR A 89 16.81 -9.31 -1.61
N GLU A 90 18.06 -9.10 -1.23
CA GLU A 90 18.43 -8.02 -0.32
C GLU A 90 18.05 -6.65 -0.89
N ASP A 91 18.35 -6.39 -2.16
CA ASP A 91 17.96 -5.18 -2.88
C ASP A 91 16.42 -5.04 -2.95
N GLY A 92 15.72 -6.13 -3.24
CA GLY A 92 14.26 -6.15 -3.24
C GLY A 92 13.69 -5.78 -1.86
N ARG A 93 14.22 -6.35 -0.78
CA ARG A 93 13.82 -6.00 0.60
C ARG A 93 14.07 -4.53 0.93
N ALA A 94 15.25 -4.00 0.58
CA ALA A 94 15.57 -2.59 0.80
C ALA A 94 14.60 -1.65 0.07
N ARG A 95 14.28 -1.93 -1.21
CA ARG A 95 13.31 -1.15 -2.00
C ARG A 95 11.90 -1.21 -1.42
N PHE A 96 11.44 -2.38 -0.99
CA PHE A 96 10.13 -2.51 -0.34
C PHE A 96 10.09 -1.83 1.03
N ALA A 97 11.17 -1.87 1.80
CA ALA A 97 11.26 -1.17 3.09
C ALA A 97 11.19 0.35 2.90
N GLU A 98 11.94 0.93 1.94
CA GLU A 98 11.88 2.35 1.60
C GLU A 98 10.46 2.77 1.16
N ALA A 99 9.85 2.00 0.26
CA ALA A 99 8.48 2.27 -0.19
C ALA A 99 7.47 2.15 0.96
N THR A 100 7.62 1.17 1.86
CA THR A 100 6.77 0.98 3.04
C THR A 100 6.85 2.18 3.97
N GLN A 101 8.04 2.67 4.28
CA GLN A 101 8.21 3.87 5.10
C GLN A 101 7.48 5.08 4.49
N ARG A 102 7.51 5.24 3.17
CA ARG A 102 6.80 6.35 2.51
C ARG A 102 5.28 6.16 2.48
N ILE A 103 4.80 4.96 2.13
CA ILE A 103 3.35 4.70 1.94
C ILE A 103 2.59 4.75 3.26
N TYR A 104 3.17 4.24 4.34
CA TYR A 104 2.49 4.02 5.61
C TYR A 104 2.95 4.98 6.73
N ALA A 105 3.76 6.00 6.40
CA ALA A 105 4.16 7.04 7.35
C ALA A 105 2.96 7.77 7.93
N ASP A 106 3.08 8.21 9.19
CA ASP A 106 1.98 8.82 9.93
C ASP A 106 1.82 10.32 9.63
N SER A 107 2.89 11.04 9.35
CA SER A 107 2.81 12.49 9.15
C SER A 107 3.96 13.02 8.29
N PRO A 108 3.73 14.12 7.55
CA PRO A 108 4.80 14.90 6.97
C PRO A 108 5.76 15.40 8.04
N ARG A 109 7.03 15.55 7.70
CA ARG A 109 8.03 16.13 8.59
C ARG A 109 7.67 17.58 8.92
N ASP A 110 7.90 17.99 10.18
CA ASP A 110 7.84 19.40 10.56
C ASP A 110 8.80 20.23 9.71
N TRP A 111 8.41 21.46 9.43
CA TRP A 111 9.21 22.39 8.63
C TRP A 111 9.67 23.58 9.45
N ASP A 112 10.96 23.81 9.46
CA ASP A 112 11.62 24.91 10.18
C ASP A 112 11.63 26.24 9.41
N GLY A 113 10.96 26.30 8.25
CA GLY A 113 10.94 27.49 7.39
C GLY A 113 12.10 27.59 6.42
N SER A 114 13.01 26.62 6.41
CA SER A 114 14.18 26.65 5.54
C SER A 114 14.07 25.69 4.35
N TRP A 115 14.81 26.00 3.30
CA TRP A 115 14.89 25.24 2.07
C TRP A 115 16.30 24.72 1.84
N THR A 116 16.43 23.48 1.43
CA THR A 116 17.66 22.99 0.80
C THR A 116 17.55 23.25 -0.70
N ILE A 117 18.42 24.08 -1.20
CA ILE A 117 18.49 24.46 -2.61
C ILE A 117 19.71 23.77 -3.23
N LEU A 118 19.50 23.12 -4.35
CA LEU A 118 20.54 22.48 -5.13
C LEU A 118 20.68 23.21 -6.47
N TRP A 119 21.88 23.66 -6.76
CA TRP A 119 22.24 24.20 -8.07
C TRP A 119 23.10 23.19 -8.82
N LEU A 120 22.67 22.90 -10.05
CA LEU A 120 23.33 22.03 -11.01
C LEU A 120 24.08 22.87 -12.04
N PRO A 121 25.40 23.06 -11.88
CA PRO A 121 26.20 23.86 -12.80
C PRO A 121 26.27 23.27 -14.21
N GLU A 122 26.64 24.11 -15.20
CA GLU A 122 26.76 23.66 -16.59
C GLU A 122 27.78 22.50 -16.75
N LYS A 123 28.80 22.42 -15.90
CA LYS A 123 29.80 21.35 -15.87
C LYS A 123 29.19 19.96 -15.64
N ALA A 124 28.02 19.87 -14.98
CA ALA A 124 27.31 18.63 -14.74
C ALA A 124 26.33 18.26 -15.87
N ARG A 125 26.38 18.94 -17.01
CA ARG A 125 25.42 18.78 -18.12
C ARG A 125 25.32 17.33 -18.63
N ALA A 126 26.44 16.62 -18.70
CA ALA A 126 26.47 15.22 -19.15
C ALA A 126 25.66 14.27 -18.25
N HIS A 127 25.50 14.59 -16.97
CA HIS A 127 24.82 13.75 -15.97
C HIS A 127 23.44 14.33 -15.54
N ARG A 128 23.01 15.42 -16.19
CA ARG A 128 21.81 16.21 -15.81
C ARG A 128 20.54 15.39 -15.68
N GLU A 129 20.26 14.51 -16.64
CA GLU A 129 19.03 13.70 -16.62
C GLU A 129 19.02 12.74 -15.44
N ARG A 130 20.10 12.02 -15.23
CA ARG A 130 20.22 11.06 -14.13
C ARG A 130 20.12 11.74 -12.75
N ILE A 131 20.82 12.88 -12.59
CA ILE A 131 20.74 13.66 -11.34
C ILE A 131 19.32 14.20 -11.13
N ARG A 132 18.67 14.69 -12.18
CA ARG A 132 17.29 15.16 -12.12
C ARG A 132 16.33 14.05 -11.69
N ASP A 133 16.44 12.85 -12.26
CA ASP A 133 15.59 11.71 -11.93
C ASP A 133 15.76 11.29 -10.44
N GLU A 134 17.00 11.27 -9.95
CA GLU A 134 17.27 11.04 -8.51
C GLU A 134 16.69 12.15 -7.64
N LEU A 135 16.83 13.42 -8.02
CA LEU A 135 16.25 14.56 -7.28
C LEU A 135 14.72 14.51 -7.26
N GLN A 136 14.08 14.16 -8.38
CA GLN A 136 12.63 13.98 -8.44
C GLN A 136 12.18 12.82 -7.54
N TRP A 137 12.91 11.70 -7.54
CA TRP A 137 12.65 10.60 -6.62
C TRP A 137 12.79 11.01 -5.17
N LEU A 138 13.74 11.88 -4.85
CA LEU A 138 13.92 12.46 -3.52
C LEU A 138 12.85 13.50 -3.15
N GLY A 139 11.99 13.90 -4.09
CA GLY A 139 10.93 14.88 -3.88
C GLY A 139 11.35 16.33 -4.14
N PHE A 140 12.56 16.60 -4.67
CA PHE A 140 12.97 17.94 -5.05
C PHE A 140 12.11 18.49 -6.19
N GLY A 141 11.66 19.73 -6.05
CA GLY A 141 11.02 20.49 -7.11
C GLY A 141 12.05 21.29 -7.92
N GLN A 142 11.89 21.30 -9.23
CA GLN A 142 12.71 22.14 -10.10
C GLN A 142 12.12 23.54 -10.15
N ILE A 143 12.75 24.50 -9.43
CA ILE A 143 12.27 25.88 -9.30
C ILE A 143 12.72 26.77 -10.45
N SER A 144 13.80 26.41 -11.13
CA SER A 144 14.26 27.04 -12.37
C SER A 144 15.25 26.13 -13.11
N ALA A 145 15.76 26.57 -14.25
CA ALA A 145 16.74 25.80 -15.04
C ALA A 145 18.00 25.51 -14.19
N GLY A 146 18.20 24.22 -13.86
CA GLY A 146 19.35 23.77 -13.06
C GLY A 146 19.26 24.08 -11.57
N MET A 147 18.13 24.59 -11.07
CA MET A 147 17.90 24.83 -9.64
C MET A 147 16.75 23.97 -9.12
N PHE A 148 16.99 23.33 -8.00
CA PHE A 148 16.04 22.45 -7.33
C PHE A 148 15.92 22.85 -5.87
N ALA A 149 14.74 22.66 -5.27
CA ALA A 149 14.51 22.97 -3.87
C ALA A 149 13.78 21.82 -3.16
N HIS A 150 14.04 21.66 -1.86
CA HIS A 150 13.30 20.75 -0.99
C HIS A 150 13.15 21.37 0.40
N PRO A 151 11.93 21.32 1.02
CA PRO A 151 11.72 22.03 2.29
C PRO A 151 12.26 21.28 3.51
N THR A 152 12.32 19.96 3.50
CA THR A 152 12.62 19.18 4.71
C THR A 152 13.86 18.28 4.61
N ARG A 153 14.43 18.08 3.42
CA ARG A 153 15.67 17.31 3.30
C ARG A 153 16.87 18.15 3.70
N THR A 154 17.77 17.53 4.44
CA THR A 154 19.03 18.17 4.81
C THR A 154 20.06 18.08 3.68
N ILE A 155 21.09 18.92 3.75
CA ILE A 155 22.25 18.86 2.84
C ILE A 155 22.93 17.49 2.93
N ASP A 156 23.11 16.96 4.15
CA ASP A 156 23.82 15.69 4.37
C ASP A 156 23.05 14.49 3.83
N GLU A 157 21.73 14.43 4.08
CA GLU A 157 20.86 13.38 3.47
C GLU A 157 20.93 13.43 1.94
N THR A 158 20.91 14.62 1.37
CA THR A 158 20.96 14.83 -0.08
C THR A 158 22.31 14.39 -0.66
N ARG A 159 23.42 14.80 -0.03
CA ARG A 159 24.77 14.38 -0.45
C ARG A 159 24.95 12.86 -0.35
N ALA A 160 24.56 12.26 0.75
CA ALA A 160 24.69 10.82 0.96
C ALA A 160 23.94 10.02 -0.13
N ARG A 161 22.77 10.51 -0.53
CA ARG A 161 21.98 9.85 -1.59
C ARG A 161 22.57 10.03 -2.97
N LEU A 162 23.04 11.24 -3.28
CA LEU A 162 23.63 11.58 -4.59
C LEU A 162 25.09 11.10 -4.72
N ALA A 163 25.75 10.70 -3.65
CA ALA A 163 27.17 10.29 -3.67
C ALA A 163 27.50 9.16 -4.68
N LYS A 164 26.50 8.34 -5.03
CA LYS A 164 26.62 7.26 -6.03
C LYS A 164 26.33 7.72 -7.47
N ALA A 165 25.88 8.96 -7.65
CA ALA A 165 25.57 9.52 -8.96
C ALA A 165 26.81 10.21 -9.53
N ASP A 166 27.21 9.83 -10.75
CA ASP A 166 28.32 10.49 -11.45
C ASP A 166 27.99 11.99 -11.64
N GLY A 167 28.96 12.86 -11.43
CA GLY A 167 28.81 14.30 -11.51
C GLY A 167 28.25 14.95 -10.24
N SER A 168 28.07 14.20 -9.15
CA SER A 168 27.61 14.72 -7.87
C SER A 168 28.62 15.63 -7.16
N GLU A 169 29.90 15.50 -7.47
CA GLU A 169 31.00 16.26 -6.89
C GLU A 169 30.97 17.76 -7.24
N VAL A 170 30.28 18.13 -8.33
CA VAL A 170 30.18 19.54 -8.77
C VAL A 170 28.87 20.21 -8.34
N LEU A 171 28.02 19.51 -7.61
CA LEU A 171 26.74 20.04 -7.14
C LEU A 171 26.97 21.07 -6.02
N VAL A 172 26.25 22.18 -6.08
CA VAL A 172 26.22 23.17 -5.02
C VAL A 172 24.96 23.04 -4.22
N LEU A 173 25.08 22.78 -2.92
CA LEU A 173 23.98 22.66 -1.98
C LEU A 173 24.03 23.84 -1.01
N LEU A 174 22.91 24.54 -0.92
CA LEU A 174 22.70 25.69 -0.08
C LEU A 174 21.52 25.44 0.86
N ARG A 175 21.53 26.08 2.03
CA ARG A 175 20.36 26.15 2.90
C ARG A 175 20.01 27.62 3.11
N GLY A 176 18.75 27.93 2.97
CA GLY A 176 18.28 29.30 3.09
C GLY A 176 16.83 29.41 3.50
N THR A 177 16.43 30.58 3.94
CA THR A 177 15.04 30.89 4.31
C THR A 177 14.57 32.07 3.45
N ASP A 178 13.26 32.11 3.19
CA ASP A 178 12.61 33.29 2.63
C ASP A 178 12.36 34.31 3.75
N ALA A 179 12.96 35.47 3.65
CA ALA A 179 12.90 36.51 4.67
C ALA A 179 11.46 36.99 4.95
N ASP A 180 10.65 37.12 3.89
CA ASP A 180 9.29 37.64 3.97
C ASP A 180 8.20 36.54 4.00
N LYS A 181 8.60 35.27 3.89
CA LYS A 181 7.71 34.09 3.74
C LYS A 181 6.78 34.13 2.51
N ARG A 182 6.84 35.18 1.69
CA ARG A 182 6.00 35.35 0.48
C ARG A 182 6.47 34.47 -0.66
N GLY A 183 7.77 34.29 -0.81
CA GLY A 183 8.39 33.49 -1.85
C GLY A 183 8.17 32.00 -1.66
N ASN A 184 7.80 31.53 -0.46
CA ASN A 184 7.56 30.11 -0.19
C ASN A 184 6.49 29.51 -1.12
N HIS A 185 5.38 30.23 -1.34
CA HIS A 185 4.31 29.78 -2.24
C HIS A 185 4.76 29.79 -3.70
N GLU A 186 5.58 30.78 -4.09
CA GLU A 186 6.13 30.85 -5.45
C GLU A 186 7.13 29.72 -5.70
N LEU A 187 7.95 29.34 -4.71
CA LEU A 187 8.82 28.17 -4.82
C LEU A 187 8.02 26.87 -4.98
N VAL A 188 6.94 26.71 -4.19
CA VAL A 188 6.05 25.54 -4.32
C VAL A 188 5.42 25.50 -5.70
N LYS A 189 4.85 26.61 -6.16
CA LYS A 189 4.18 26.70 -7.46
C LYS A 189 5.12 26.43 -8.64
N ALA A 190 6.36 26.92 -8.54
CA ALA A 190 7.36 26.69 -9.57
C ALA A 190 7.89 25.24 -9.57
N GLY A 191 8.05 24.64 -8.38
CA GLY A 191 8.71 23.34 -8.21
C GLY A 191 7.80 22.12 -8.38
N TRP A 192 6.48 22.25 -8.16
CA TRP A 192 5.58 21.10 -8.10
C TRP A 192 4.21 21.38 -8.73
N ASP A 193 3.75 20.45 -9.53
CA ASP A 193 2.38 20.46 -10.05
C ASP A 193 1.39 19.89 -9.02
N LEU A 194 1.03 20.73 -8.06
CA LEU A 194 0.05 20.36 -7.03
C LEU A 194 -1.35 20.15 -7.59
N SER A 195 -1.69 20.73 -8.74
CA SER A 195 -3.02 20.60 -9.36
C SER A 195 -3.25 19.20 -9.90
N ASP A 196 -2.27 18.60 -10.60
CA ASP A 196 -2.34 17.21 -11.05
C ASP A 196 -2.40 16.26 -9.86
N LEU A 197 -1.59 16.51 -8.83
CA LEU A 197 -1.57 15.70 -7.62
C LEU A 197 -2.92 15.76 -6.87
N ALA A 198 -3.49 16.96 -6.68
CA ALA A 198 -4.81 17.17 -6.08
C ALA A 198 -5.92 16.45 -6.86
N ARG A 199 -5.92 16.54 -8.19
CA ARG A 199 -6.88 15.84 -9.05
C ARG A 199 -6.81 14.33 -8.87
N ARG A 200 -5.61 13.75 -8.77
CA ARG A 200 -5.42 12.30 -8.56
C ARG A 200 -5.91 11.87 -7.18
N TYR A 201 -5.62 12.63 -6.14
CA TYR A 201 -6.13 12.36 -4.79
C TYR A 201 -7.65 12.49 -4.73
N SER A 202 -8.25 13.50 -5.39
CA SER A 202 -9.71 13.63 -5.46
C SER A 202 -10.36 12.41 -6.12
N GLN A 203 -9.77 11.89 -7.20
CA GLN A 203 -10.25 10.68 -7.86
C GLN A 203 -10.13 9.44 -6.97
N PHE A 204 -9.06 9.36 -6.19
CA PHE A 204 -8.87 8.29 -5.20
C PHE A 204 -9.94 8.38 -4.11
N VAL A 205 -10.11 9.54 -3.48
CA VAL A 205 -11.15 9.79 -2.45
C VAL A 205 -12.53 9.43 -2.98
N ALA A 206 -12.94 9.97 -4.12
CA ALA A 206 -14.24 9.68 -4.73
C ALA A 206 -14.46 8.17 -5.02
N SER A 207 -13.38 7.44 -5.31
CA SER A 207 -13.46 6.01 -5.61
C SER A 207 -13.64 5.14 -4.37
N PHE A 208 -13.04 5.52 -3.24
CA PHE A 208 -13.00 4.68 -2.05
C PHE A 208 -13.90 5.17 -0.90
N THR A 209 -14.41 6.41 -0.91
CA THR A 209 -15.37 6.90 0.08
C THR A 209 -16.61 6.01 0.20
N PRO A 210 -17.28 5.57 -0.91
CA PRO A 210 -18.43 4.69 -0.78
C PRO A 210 -18.11 3.33 -0.16
N VAL A 211 -16.87 2.86 -0.31
CA VAL A 211 -16.42 1.61 0.30
C VAL A 211 -16.20 1.79 1.80
N LEU A 212 -15.58 2.90 2.22
CA LEU A 212 -15.38 3.23 3.63
C LEU A 212 -16.73 3.41 4.35
N GLU A 213 -17.64 4.18 3.77
CA GLU A 213 -18.99 4.37 4.32
C GLU A 213 -19.72 3.03 4.53
N GLY A 214 -19.73 2.16 3.51
CA GLY A 214 -20.34 0.85 3.61
C GLY A 214 -19.66 -0.06 4.65
N ALA A 215 -18.34 0.03 4.82
CA ALA A 215 -17.60 -0.74 5.82
C ALA A 215 -17.90 -0.24 7.26
N VAL A 216 -18.01 1.06 7.46
CA VAL A 216 -18.37 1.66 8.76
C VAL A 216 -19.80 1.31 9.14
N GLU A 217 -20.76 1.45 8.22
CA GLU A 217 -22.18 1.08 8.43
C GLU A 217 -22.30 -0.41 8.81
N GLN A 218 -21.59 -1.30 8.14
CA GLN A 218 -21.60 -2.74 8.45
C GLN A 218 -21.03 -3.03 9.85
N ARG A 219 -19.92 -2.39 10.22
CA ARG A 219 -19.30 -2.58 11.53
C ARG A 219 -20.23 -2.08 12.65
N GLY A 220 -20.91 -0.94 12.46
CA GLY A 220 -21.88 -0.40 13.40
C GLY A 220 -23.07 -1.34 13.62
N ALA A 221 -23.60 -1.93 12.55
CA ALA A 221 -24.69 -2.90 12.63
C ALA A 221 -24.30 -4.19 13.37
N LEU A 222 -23.07 -4.69 13.17
CA LEU A 222 -22.57 -5.87 13.88
C LEU A 222 -22.39 -5.58 15.38
N ALA A 223 -21.94 -4.38 15.75
CA ALA A 223 -21.80 -3.97 17.14
C ALA A 223 -23.16 -3.82 17.82
N ALA A 224 -24.17 -3.28 17.15
CA ALA A 224 -25.53 -3.16 17.67
C ALA A 224 -26.18 -4.53 17.90
N ASN A 225 -26.07 -5.46 16.93
CA ASN A 225 -26.63 -6.82 17.05
C ASN A 225 -25.91 -7.66 18.11
N GLY A 226 -24.59 -7.42 18.33
CA GLY A 226 -23.83 -8.10 19.40
C GLY A 226 -24.20 -7.59 20.80
N ALA A 227 -24.68 -6.36 20.94
CA ALA A 227 -25.14 -5.79 22.22
C ALA A 227 -26.53 -6.30 22.63
N GLU A 228 -27.40 -6.66 21.67
CA GLU A 228 -28.74 -7.20 21.95
C GLU A 228 -28.74 -8.69 22.36
N GLY A 229 -27.62 -9.41 22.10
CA GLY A 229 -27.48 -10.83 22.42
C GLY A 229 -27.09 -11.16 23.86
N PHE A 230 -26.90 -10.15 24.74
CA PHE A 230 -26.54 -10.32 26.17
C PHE A 230 -27.68 -9.95 27.12
N HIS A 231 -28.93 -10.29 26.79
CA HIS A 231 -30.01 -10.33 27.77
C HIS A 231 -30.31 -11.77 28.12
N GLU A 232 -29.80 -12.14 29.29
CA GLU A 232 -30.35 -13.07 30.30
C GLU A 232 -31.17 -14.29 29.76
N THR A 233 -30.51 -15.45 29.67
CA THR A 233 -31.18 -16.69 29.96
C THR A 233 -30.56 -17.31 31.19
N ASP A 234 -31.36 -17.22 32.24
CA ASP A 234 -31.16 -17.75 33.58
C ASP A 234 -30.85 -19.25 33.59
N ALA A 235 -30.01 -19.61 34.52
CA ALA A 235 -29.56 -20.95 34.77
C ALA A 235 -30.73 -21.87 35.19
N THR A 236 -30.83 -23.06 34.60
CA THR A 236 -31.04 -24.25 35.38
C THR A 236 -30.82 -25.54 34.57
N SER A 237 -29.94 -26.38 35.10
CA SER A 237 -30.07 -27.86 35.19
C SER A 237 -29.88 -28.71 33.93
N ARG A 238 -28.84 -29.47 33.78
CA ARG A 238 -28.66 -30.90 34.12
C ARG A 238 -27.50 -31.59 33.39
N ALA A 239 -26.76 -32.31 34.17
CA ALA A 239 -25.68 -33.18 33.75
C ALA A 239 -26.17 -34.38 32.91
N GLY A 240 -25.33 -34.87 32.00
CA GLY A 240 -25.56 -36.13 31.27
C GLY A 240 -24.39 -36.53 30.36
N SER A 241 -23.51 -37.34 30.89
CA SER A 241 -22.67 -38.42 30.36
C SER A 241 -22.03 -38.35 28.97
N ALA A 242 -20.75 -38.64 29.00
CA ALA A 242 -19.78 -38.89 27.93
C ALA A 242 -20.06 -40.14 27.07
N GLY A 243 -19.63 -40.05 25.79
CA GLY A 243 -19.36 -41.19 24.91
C GLY A 243 -18.35 -40.83 23.84
N PRO A 244 -17.26 -41.61 23.61
CA PRO A 244 -16.17 -41.27 22.73
C PRO A 244 -16.32 -41.86 21.33
N GLY A 245 -15.84 -41.11 20.32
CA GLY A 245 -15.39 -41.71 19.06
C GLY A 245 -16.04 -41.22 17.79
N SER A 246 -15.34 -40.31 17.06
CA SER A 246 -15.35 -40.35 15.60
C SER A 246 -14.17 -39.56 15.01
N LYS A 247 -13.52 -40.19 14.03
CA LYS A 247 -12.33 -39.74 13.29
C LYS A 247 -12.64 -38.51 12.43
N PRO A 248 -11.64 -37.64 12.14
CA PRO A 248 -11.86 -36.45 11.31
C PRO A 248 -12.01 -36.80 9.82
N ARG A 249 -13.13 -36.41 9.22
CA ARG A 249 -13.35 -36.39 7.77
C ARG A 249 -12.60 -35.23 7.13
N ARG A 250 -11.84 -35.50 6.07
CA ARG A 250 -11.24 -34.52 5.17
C ARG A 250 -12.37 -33.70 4.52
N ALA A 251 -12.35 -32.38 4.71
CA ALA A 251 -13.25 -31.47 4.03
C ALA A 251 -12.62 -31.00 2.71
N GLY A 252 -13.21 -31.44 1.60
CA GLY A 252 -13.04 -30.89 0.28
C GLY A 252 -13.90 -29.62 0.19
N GLY A 253 -13.30 -28.45 0.09
CA GLY A 253 -14.02 -27.19 -0.06
C GLY A 253 -14.68 -27.08 -1.44
N SER A 254 -15.99 -27.11 -1.46
CA SER A 254 -16.84 -27.00 -2.65
C SER A 254 -17.24 -25.51 -2.87
N SER A 255 -17.35 -25.15 -4.14
CA SER A 255 -17.86 -23.85 -4.68
C SER A 255 -19.25 -23.43 -4.14
N GLY A 256 -19.88 -24.24 -3.30
CA GLY A 256 -21.16 -23.97 -2.63
C GLY A 256 -21.05 -23.06 -1.40
N ASP A 257 -19.87 -22.98 -0.75
CA ASP A 257 -19.72 -22.20 0.49
C ASP A 257 -19.69 -20.69 0.23
N VAL A 258 -19.22 -20.26 -0.94
CA VAL A 258 -19.21 -18.83 -1.33
C VAL A 258 -20.63 -18.30 -1.56
N LYS A 259 -21.57 -19.14 -2.04
CA LYS A 259 -22.97 -18.74 -2.21
C LYS A 259 -23.73 -18.65 -0.87
N ARG A 260 -23.39 -19.51 0.09
CA ARG A 260 -24.04 -19.53 1.39
C ARG A 260 -23.70 -18.33 2.29
N SER A 261 -22.46 -17.81 2.19
CA SER A 261 -22.03 -16.61 2.92
C SER A 261 -22.68 -15.30 2.43
N ILE A 262 -23.26 -15.28 1.22
CA ILE A 262 -23.97 -14.12 0.67
C ILE A 262 -25.41 -14.04 1.21
N GLU A 263 -25.99 -15.14 1.64
CA GLU A 263 -27.39 -15.24 2.10
C GLU A 263 -27.57 -15.00 3.63
N SER A 264 -26.47 -14.99 4.40
CA SER A 264 -26.49 -14.95 5.87
C SER A 264 -26.07 -13.62 6.51
N GLY A 265 -26.24 -12.46 5.88
CA GLY A 265 -25.97 -11.16 6.52
C GLY A 265 -24.54 -10.98 7.10
N GLU A 266 -23.61 -11.84 6.71
CA GLU A 266 -22.26 -11.94 7.24
C GLU A 266 -21.33 -10.83 6.78
N SER A 267 -20.34 -10.55 7.62
CA SER A 267 -19.22 -9.65 7.40
C SER A 267 -18.59 -9.80 6.01
N LEU A 268 -17.99 -8.74 5.48
CA LEU A 268 -17.24 -8.72 4.22
C LEU A 268 -16.38 -10.00 4.10
N SER A 269 -16.54 -10.76 3.01
CA SER A 269 -15.75 -11.99 2.82
C SER A 269 -14.26 -11.70 2.86
N TRP A 270 -13.46 -12.61 3.37
CA TRP A 270 -12.00 -12.46 3.46
C TRP A 270 -11.36 -12.13 2.11
N GLU A 271 -11.88 -12.75 1.03
CA GLU A 271 -11.45 -12.45 -0.35
C GLU A 271 -11.74 -10.99 -0.72
N THR A 272 -12.98 -10.52 -0.49
CA THR A 272 -13.35 -9.14 -0.81
C THR A 272 -12.53 -8.15 0.00
N ALA A 273 -12.30 -8.41 1.30
CA ALA A 273 -11.44 -7.57 2.15
C ALA A 273 -10.00 -7.50 1.61
N PHE A 274 -9.42 -8.64 1.23
CA PHE A 274 -8.09 -8.70 0.62
C PHE A 274 -8.02 -7.93 -0.70
N VAL A 275 -9.00 -8.13 -1.57
CA VAL A 275 -9.05 -7.47 -2.89
C VAL A 275 -9.17 -5.97 -2.75
N VAL A 276 -10.08 -5.49 -1.90
CA VAL A 276 -10.29 -4.06 -1.68
C VAL A 276 -9.07 -3.42 -1.02
N ARG A 277 -8.50 -4.04 0.02
CA ARG A 277 -7.27 -3.54 0.65
C ARG A 277 -6.11 -3.46 -0.33
N THR A 278 -5.92 -4.48 -1.14
CA THR A 278 -4.86 -4.49 -2.16
C THR A 278 -5.06 -3.38 -3.18
N LEU A 279 -6.28 -3.15 -3.69
CA LEU A 279 -6.57 -2.07 -4.63
C LEU A 279 -6.45 -0.70 -3.98
N LEU A 280 -6.85 -0.54 -2.72
CA LEU A 280 -6.67 0.68 -1.95
C LEU A 280 -5.20 1.09 -1.93
N ILE A 281 -4.32 0.19 -1.48
CA ILE A 281 -2.87 0.45 -1.44
C ILE A 281 -2.30 0.59 -2.85
N HIS A 282 -2.78 -0.19 -3.83
CA HIS A 282 -2.33 -0.10 -5.22
C HIS A 282 -2.57 1.29 -5.82
N GLU A 283 -3.76 1.85 -5.65
CA GLU A 283 -4.09 3.17 -6.19
C GLU A 283 -3.44 4.29 -5.35
N TYR A 284 -3.47 4.18 -4.01
CA TYR A 284 -2.86 5.16 -3.12
C TYR A 284 -1.35 5.31 -3.37
N ARG A 285 -0.59 4.21 -3.39
CA ARG A 285 0.87 4.26 -3.59
C ARG A 285 1.28 4.84 -4.94
N LYS A 286 0.47 4.70 -6.00
CA LYS A 286 0.75 5.27 -7.32
C LYS A 286 0.75 6.79 -7.31
N ILE A 287 0.00 7.38 -6.40
CA ILE A 287 -0.07 8.82 -6.17
C ILE A 287 1.00 9.20 -5.16
N HIS A 288 0.97 8.57 -3.99
CA HIS A 288 1.74 8.93 -2.81
C HIS A 288 3.26 8.76 -2.98
N LEU A 289 3.73 7.76 -3.73
CA LEU A 289 5.17 7.62 -4.03
C LEU A 289 5.72 8.73 -4.96
N ARG A 290 4.83 9.47 -5.62
CA ARG A 290 5.18 10.63 -6.46
C ARG A 290 4.90 11.96 -5.76
N ASP A 291 4.23 11.91 -4.61
CA ASP A 291 3.98 13.07 -3.77
C ASP A 291 5.32 13.55 -3.18
N PRO A 292 5.67 14.83 -3.32
CA PRO A 292 6.85 15.40 -2.69
C PRO A 292 6.75 15.42 -1.17
N LEU A 293 5.58 15.14 -0.58
CA LEU A 293 5.31 15.17 0.85
C LEU A 293 5.67 16.53 1.47
N LEU A 294 5.22 17.58 0.83
CA LEU A 294 5.45 18.95 1.32
C LEU A 294 4.83 19.13 2.71
N PRO A 295 5.51 19.88 3.58
CA PRO A 295 4.97 20.26 4.88
C PRO A 295 3.60 20.92 4.79
N ARG A 296 2.74 20.69 5.77
CA ARG A 296 1.38 21.24 5.80
C ARG A 296 1.35 22.77 5.62
N ALA A 297 2.33 23.47 6.17
CA ALA A 297 2.46 24.92 6.05
C ALA A 297 2.69 25.43 4.62
N LEU A 298 3.06 24.56 3.69
CA LEU A 298 3.30 24.88 2.27
C LEU A 298 2.16 24.41 1.35
N LEU A 299 1.15 23.75 1.89
CA LEU A 299 0.02 23.22 1.15
C LEU A 299 -1.23 24.10 1.38
N PRO A 300 -2.20 24.10 0.46
CA PRO A 300 -3.52 24.70 0.70
C PRO A 300 -4.20 24.16 1.96
N ASP A 301 -5.01 24.98 2.62
CA ASP A 301 -5.71 24.59 3.85
C ASP A 301 -6.64 23.40 3.66
N ASP A 302 -7.25 23.28 2.50
CA ASP A 302 -8.15 22.21 2.07
C ASP A 302 -7.45 21.08 1.30
N TRP A 303 -6.14 20.86 1.56
CA TRP A 303 -5.36 19.89 0.80
C TRP A 303 -5.96 18.47 0.83
N VAL A 304 -6.44 18.04 -0.31
CA VAL A 304 -7.13 16.76 -0.49
C VAL A 304 -6.26 15.53 -0.21
N GLY A 305 -4.94 15.66 -0.23
CA GLY A 305 -4.01 14.60 0.15
C GLY A 305 -4.15 14.17 1.60
N THR A 306 -4.54 15.07 2.50
CA THR A 306 -4.87 14.76 3.90
C THR A 306 -6.10 13.86 3.99
N GLN A 307 -7.17 14.21 3.27
CA GLN A 307 -8.38 13.37 3.21
C GLN A 307 -8.10 11.99 2.61
N ALA A 308 -7.25 11.94 1.58
CA ALA A 308 -6.85 10.68 0.96
C ALA A 308 -6.06 9.78 1.92
N TYR A 309 -5.16 10.37 2.72
CA TYR A 309 -4.42 9.64 3.75
C TYR A 309 -5.35 9.08 4.83
N GLU A 310 -6.24 9.91 5.39
CA GLU A 310 -7.20 9.51 6.43
C GLU A 310 -8.13 8.39 5.94
N LEU A 311 -8.69 8.55 4.75
CA LEU A 311 -9.52 7.51 4.12
C LEU A 311 -8.74 6.21 3.93
N CYS A 312 -7.50 6.29 3.42
CA CYS A 312 -6.66 5.12 3.21
C CYS A 312 -6.34 4.42 4.53
N ARG A 313 -5.95 5.17 5.56
CA ARG A 313 -5.69 4.68 6.92
C ARG A 313 -6.90 3.95 7.49
N ASP A 314 -8.05 4.60 7.49
CA ASP A 314 -9.25 4.09 8.17
C ASP A 314 -9.79 2.84 7.46
N LEU A 315 -9.87 2.87 6.13
CA LEU A 315 -10.29 1.70 5.36
C LEU A 315 -9.27 0.55 5.46
N TYR A 316 -7.97 0.84 5.46
CA TYR A 316 -6.93 -0.18 5.65
C TYR A 316 -7.08 -0.89 7.01
N ARG A 317 -7.30 -0.13 8.09
CA ARG A 317 -7.52 -0.65 9.44
C ARG A 317 -8.77 -1.53 9.51
N LEU A 318 -9.88 -1.10 8.92
CA LEU A 318 -11.13 -1.86 8.90
C LEU A 318 -11.00 -3.20 8.17
N LEU A 319 -10.25 -3.23 7.07
CA LEU A 319 -10.09 -4.42 6.23
C LEU A 319 -8.98 -5.36 6.68
N PHE A 320 -8.07 -4.90 7.54
CA PHE A 320 -6.81 -5.58 7.83
C PHE A 320 -7.01 -7.03 8.26
N ARG A 321 -7.76 -7.25 9.33
CA ARG A 321 -7.94 -8.59 9.93
C ARG A 321 -8.52 -9.60 8.91
N SER A 322 -9.60 -9.24 8.23
CA SER A 322 -10.24 -10.12 7.24
C SER A 322 -9.34 -10.40 6.03
N ALA A 323 -8.61 -9.39 5.55
CA ALA A 323 -7.67 -9.55 4.45
C ALA A 323 -6.49 -10.46 4.84
N GLU A 324 -6.01 -10.37 6.10
CA GLU A 324 -4.97 -11.24 6.62
C GLU A 324 -5.40 -12.71 6.68
N GLN A 325 -6.66 -12.99 7.01
CA GLN A 325 -7.22 -14.34 6.99
C GLN A 325 -7.19 -14.94 5.57
N HIS A 326 -7.53 -14.14 4.55
CA HIS A 326 -7.43 -14.58 3.17
C HIS A 326 -6.00 -14.93 2.77
N VAL A 327 -5.03 -14.07 3.12
CA VAL A 327 -3.62 -14.32 2.82
C VAL A 327 -3.13 -15.60 3.53
N ALA A 328 -3.47 -15.77 4.80
CA ALA A 328 -3.09 -16.97 5.58
C ALA A 328 -3.67 -18.25 5.00
N GLN A 329 -4.88 -18.21 4.43
CA GLN A 329 -5.55 -19.37 3.85
C GLN A 329 -4.96 -19.78 2.49
N PHE A 330 -4.55 -18.82 1.66
CA PHE A 330 -4.21 -19.10 0.25
C PHE A 330 -2.73 -18.97 -0.09
N ALA A 331 -1.91 -18.45 0.82
CA ALA A 331 -0.50 -18.23 0.57
C ALA A 331 0.40 -19.15 1.40
N GLU A 332 1.38 -19.75 0.72
CA GLU A 332 2.36 -20.67 1.30
C GLU A 332 3.75 -20.49 0.68
N THR A 333 4.77 -20.96 1.38
CA THR A 333 6.14 -21.12 0.92
C THR A 333 6.40 -22.60 0.61
N LEU A 334 7.59 -22.94 0.11
CA LEU A 334 8.01 -24.34 0.01
C LEU A 334 8.15 -25.03 1.37
N ALA A 335 8.34 -24.27 2.43
CA ALA A 335 8.44 -24.78 3.81
C ALA A 335 7.07 -24.92 4.51
N GLY A 336 5.98 -24.50 3.87
CA GLY A 336 4.62 -24.54 4.42
C GLY A 336 3.93 -23.17 4.48
N PRO A 337 2.96 -22.97 5.37
CA PRO A 337 2.21 -21.74 5.50
C PRO A 337 3.10 -20.51 5.69
N LEU A 338 2.63 -19.34 5.23
CA LEU A 338 3.33 -18.09 5.49
C LEU A 338 3.45 -17.80 7.00
N ALA A 339 4.58 -17.23 7.40
CA ALA A 339 4.75 -16.69 8.75
C ALA A 339 3.70 -15.61 9.07
N PRO A 340 3.35 -15.40 10.35
CA PRO A 340 2.56 -14.24 10.77
C PRO A 340 3.22 -12.93 10.33
N VAL A 341 2.41 -11.86 10.23
CA VAL A 341 2.95 -10.52 9.92
C VAL A 341 3.93 -10.05 10.98
N ALA A 342 5.01 -9.41 10.56
CA ALA A 342 5.97 -8.80 11.45
C ALA A 342 5.29 -7.71 12.31
N ARG A 343 5.75 -7.55 13.57
CA ARG A 343 5.19 -6.56 14.52
C ARG A 343 5.19 -5.14 13.98
N ASP A 344 6.19 -4.77 13.18
CA ASP A 344 6.27 -3.43 12.58
C ASP A 344 5.13 -3.16 11.59
N THR A 345 4.52 -4.19 11.00
CA THR A 345 3.34 -4.04 10.15
C THR A 345 2.16 -3.46 10.94
N LEU A 346 2.04 -3.78 12.22
CA LEU A 346 0.98 -3.26 13.08
C LEU A 346 1.14 -1.77 13.41
N ARG A 347 2.30 -1.18 13.11
CA ARG A 347 2.56 0.27 13.27
C ARG A 347 2.18 1.09 12.04
N ARG A 348 1.78 0.45 10.93
CA ARG A 348 1.36 1.15 9.71
C ARG A 348 0.25 2.14 10.01
N PHE A 349 0.31 3.33 9.35
CA PHE A 349 -0.66 4.43 9.54
C PHE A 349 -0.85 4.84 11.02
N GLY A 350 0.21 4.86 11.81
CA GLY A 350 0.14 5.23 13.23
C GLY A 350 -0.44 4.14 14.14
N GLY A 351 -0.60 2.92 13.64
CA GLY A 351 -1.05 1.76 14.40
C GLY A 351 -2.34 1.14 13.89
N ILE A 352 -2.30 -0.19 13.74
CA ILE A 352 -3.47 -1.02 13.42
C ILE A 352 -3.94 -1.60 14.74
N HIS A 353 -5.01 -1.07 15.29
CA HIS A 353 -5.64 -1.64 16.48
C HIS A 353 -6.36 -2.93 16.08
N THR A 354 -5.80 -4.07 16.45
CA THR A 354 -6.36 -5.42 16.21
C THR A 354 -7.26 -5.85 17.34
#